data_de331f7e8675ccd6f94b340ef5459ae6
#
_entry.id   de331f7e8675ccd6f94b340ef5459ae6
#
_cell.length_a   1.000
_cell.length_b   1.000
_cell.length_c   1.000
_cell.angle_alpha   90.00
_cell.angle_beta   90.00
_cell.angle_gamma   90.00
#
_symmetry.space_group_name_H-M   'P 1'
#
loop_
_entity.id
_entity.type
_entity.pdbx_description
1 polymer ?
#
loop_
_entity_poly.entity_id
_entity_poly.type
_entity_poly.pdbx_seq_one_letter_code
_entity_poly.pdbx_strand_id
1 'polypeptide(L)'
;LVDLEDKIVSEFKGNRESVEGKITIGCGEFIAVETLAKICKKYKEKYPLVQFAIHTGTADNISEMMNKGLVDIGLFLEPVSTEGMDYIRMQGCDHWVVSMRVDDPLAKKEVITKKDLLKLPLILPERTNIQSELANWFGKDFSRLNIAFTSNLGTNAGVMAINGLGYPISIEGAMRYWRRDLVVQKTLSPEIMASTVIAWRRNIPYSPAVSKFIEEINAYKA
;
A
#
# COMPACT_ATOMS: atom_id res chain seq x y z
N LEU A 1 -42.04 -16.58 -23.30
CA LEU A 1 -41.53 -15.24 -22.81
C LEU A 1 -41.79 -15.13 -21.32
N VAL A 2 -42.97 -15.41 -20.82
CA VAL A 2 -43.33 -15.38 -19.39
C VAL A 2 -42.45 -16.32 -18.55
N ASP A 3 -42.20 -17.55 -19.06
CA ASP A 3 -41.32 -18.53 -18.39
C ASP A 3 -39.86 -18.10 -18.24
N LEU A 4 -39.38 -17.23 -19.12
CA LEU A 4 -38.00 -16.70 -19.05
C LEU A 4 -37.92 -15.56 -18.04
N GLU A 5 -38.94 -14.69 -17.98
CA GLU A 5 -39.07 -13.67 -16.95
C GLU A 5 -39.21 -14.26 -15.55
N ASP A 6 -40.05 -15.28 -15.38
CA ASP A 6 -40.21 -15.97 -14.09
C ASP A 6 -38.93 -16.70 -13.65
N LYS A 7 -38.17 -17.28 -14.59
CA LYS A 7 -36.83 -17.85 -14.31
C LYS A 7 -35.83 -16.75 -13.88
N ILE A 8 -35.78 -15.67 -14.61
CA ILE A 8 -34.89 -14.55 -14.27
C ILE A 8 -35.29 -13.97 -12.90
N VAL A 9 -36.58 -13.74 -12.67
CA VAL A 9 -37.10 -13.24 -11.37
C VAL A 9 -36.90 -14.24 -10.25
N SER A 10 -37.01 -15.56 -10.51
CA SER A 10 -36.73 -16.59 -9.51
C SER A 10 -35.25 -16.75 -9.22
N GLU A 11 -34.37 -16.63 -10.21
CA GLU A 11 -32.93 -16.57 -10.00
C GLU A 11 -32.55 -15.31 -9.17
N PHE A 12 -33.14 -14.16 -9.47
CA PHE A 12 -32.96 -12.97 -8.66
C PHE A 12 -33.60 -13.03 -7.27
N LYS A 13 -34.70 -13.79 -7.08
CA LYS A 13 -35.36 -13.95 -5.78
C LYS A 13 -34.83 -15.14 -4.97
N GLY A 14 -34.39 -16.22 -5.65
CA GLY A 14 -33.87 -17.43 -5.01
C GLY A 14 -32.43 -17.33 -4.51
N ASN A 15 -31.67 -16.38 -5.00
CA ASN A 15 -30.24 -16.23 -4.72
C ASN A 15 -29.91 -14.98 -3.88
N ARG A 16 -30.70 -14.71 -2.85
CA ARG A 16 -30.42 -13.61 -1.91
C ARG A 16 -29.12 -13.78 -1.10
N GLU A 17 -28.43 -14.91 -1.23
CA GLU A 17 -27.23 -15.24 -0.44
C GLU A 17 -25.96 -15.53 -1.22
N SER A 18 -25.97 -15.75 -2.52
CA SER A 18 -24.72 -15.98 -3.26
C SER A 18 -24.20 -14.68 -3.85
N VAL A 19 -23.38 -13.99 -3.06
CA VAL A 19 -22.57 -12.88 -3.56
C VAL A 19 -21.38 -13.46 -4.30
N GLU A 20 -21.26 -13.13 -5.58
CA GLU A 20 -20.18 -13.59 -6.45
C GLU A 20 -19.61 -12.43 -7.27
N GLY A 21 -18.50 -12.66 -7.93
CA GLY A 21 -17.86 -11.69 -8.80
C GLY A 21 -16.42 -11.38 -8.37
N LYS A 22 -15.83 -10.39 -9.01
CA LYS A 22 -14.45 -10.00 -8.81
C LYS A 22 -14.39 -8.64 -8.12
N ILE A 23 -13.55 -8.53 -7.10
CA ILE A 23 -13.20 -7.28 -6.44
C ILE A 23 -11.73 -6.97 -6.78
N THR A 24 -11.47 -5.82 -7.37
CA THR A 24 -10.13 -5.39 -7.76
C THR A 24 -9.61 -4.36 -6.77
N ILE A 25 -8.48 -4.67 -6.13
CA ILE A 25 -7.86 -3.82 -5.11
C ILE A 25 -6.50 -3.35 -5.61
N GLY A 26 -6.27 -2.05 -5.60
CA GLY A 26 -4.97 -1.45 -5.86
C GLY A 26 -4.27 -1.10 -4.55
N CYS A 27 -2.99 -1.43 -4.41
CA CYS A 27 -2.22 -1.10 -3.21
C CYS A 27 -0.73 -0.96 -3.49
N GLY A 28 -0.03 -0.25 -2.61
CA GLY A 28 1.43 -0.31 -2.53
C GLY A 28 1.91 -1.44 -1.61
N GLU A 29 3.18 -1.37 -1.25
CA GLU A 29 3.85 -2.34 -0.38
C GLU A 29 3.86 -1.80 1.07
N PHE A 30 2.75 -1.94 1.81
CA PHE A 30 2.52 -1.38 3.15
C PHE A 30 2.28 -2.46 4.20
N ILE A 31 2.54 -2.18 5.47
CA ILE A 31 2.13 -3.05 6.58
C ILE A 31 0.61 -3.26 6.58
N ALA A 32 -0.16 -2.23 6.25
CA ALA A 32 -1.62 -2.30 6.20
C ALA A 32 -2.17 -3.37 5.23
N VAL A 33 -1.38 -3.88 4.28
CA VAL A 33 -1.76 -5.02 3.44
C VAL A 33 -2.02 -6.29 4.27
N GLU A 34 -1.36 -6.47 5.41
CA GLU A 34 -1.65 -7.58 6.34
C GLU A 34 -3.07 -7.47 6.90
N THR A 35 -3.49 -6.26 7.25
CA THR A 35 -4.85 -5.99 7.72
C THR A 35 -5.86 -6.20 6.61
N LEU A 36 -5.57 -5.70 5.40
CA LEU A 36 -6.40 -5.94 4.22
C LEU A 36 -6.57 -7.45 3.97
N ALA A 37 -5.50 -8.23 4.06
CA ALA A 37 -5.55 -9.69 3.88
C ALA A 37 -6.47 -10.37 4.91
N LYS A 38 -6.47 -9.91 6.17
CA LYS A 38 -7.39 -10.41 7.20
C LYS A 38 -8.84 -10.09 6.87
N ILE A 39 -9.13 -8.88 6.39
CA ILE A 39 -10.47 -8.47 5.94
C ILE A 39 -10.91 -9.33 4.76
N CYS A 40 -10.05 -9.49 3.75
CA CYS A 40 -10.33 -10.36 2.59
C CYS A 40 -10.61 -11.81 3.00
N LYS A 41 -9.82 -12.36 3.94
CA LYS A 41 -10.02 -13.71 4.45
C LYS A 41 -11.41 -13.86 5.08
N LYS A 42 -11.76 -12.97 6.01
CA LYS A 42 -13.08 -12.98 6.68
C LYS A 42 -14.22 -12.83 5.67
N TYR A 43 -14.05 -11.98 4.67
CA TYR A 43 -15.02 -11.78 3.62
C TYR A 43 -15.20 -13.03 2.74
N LYS A 44 -14.09 -13.71 2.37
CA LYS A 44 -14.14 -14.96 1.60
C LYS A 44 -14.78 -16.13 2.37
N GLU A 45 -14.64 -16.17 3.67
CA GLU A 45 -15.32 -17.17 4.52
C GLU A 45 -16.86 -17.01 4.43
N LYS A 46 -17.33 -15.75 4.29
CA LYS A 46 -18.75 -15.42 4.17
C LYS A 46 -19.25 -15.51 2.71
N TYR A 47 -18.40 -15.19 1.74
CA TYR A 47 -18.73 -15.14 0.31
C TYR A 47 -17.67 -15.89 -0.51
N PRO A 48 -17.67 -17.23 -0.51
CA PRO A 48 -16.59 -18.03 -1.10
C PRO A 48 -16.46 -17.91 -2.62
N LEU A 49 -17.52 -17.52 -3.32
CA LEU A 49 -17.53 -17.34 -4.78
C LEU A 49 -16.90 -16.01 -5.24
N VAL A 50 -16.66 -15.07 -4.31
CA VAL A 50 -15.98 -13.83 -4.65
C VAL A 50 -14.49 -14.06 -4.91
N GLN A 51 -13.98 -13.44 -5.97
CA GLN A 51 -12.56 -13.43 -6.31
C GLN A 51 -11.95 -12.05 -6.02
N PHE A 52 -10.72 -12.03 -5.52
CA PHE A 52 -9.94 -10.81 -5.38
C PHE A 52 -8.83 -10.75 -6.40
N ALA A 53 -8.63 -9.56 -7.00
CA ALA A 53 -7.46 -9.25 -7.80
C ALA A 53 -6.68 -8.12 -7.13
N ILE A 54 -5.38 -8.30 -6.96
CA ILE A 54 -4.49 -7.29 -6.38
C ILE A 54 -3.63 -6.69 -7.48
N HIS A 55 -3.65 -5.36 -7.59
CA HIS A 55 -2.75 -4.57 -8.43
C HIS A 55 -1.78 -3.82 -7.53
N THR A 56 -0.49 -4.13 -7.63
CA THR A 56 0.54 -3.41 -6.90
C THR A 56 1.06 -2.24 -7.73
N GLY A 57 1.05 -1.05 -7.14
CA GLY A 57 1.48 0.16 -7.84
C GLY A 57 1.63 1.36 -6.91
N THR A 58 2.04 2.48 -7.50
CA THR A 58 2.08 3.77 -6.80
C THR A 58 0.66 4.31 -6.58
N ALA A 59 0.51 5.24 -5.64
CA ALA A 59 -0.79 5.85 -5.39
C ALA A 59 -1.35 6.54 -6.64
N ASP A 60 -0.49 7.16 -7.44
CA ASP A 60 -0.91 7.87 -8.66
C ASP A 60 -1.43 6.89 -9.72
N ASN A 61 -0.73 5.77 -9.93
CA ASN A 61 -1.19 4.70 -10.82
C ASN A 61 -2.52 4.09 -10.36
N ILE A 62 -2.63 3.78 -9.06
CA ILE A 62 -3.86 3.20 -8.50
C ILE A 62 -5.03 4.18 -8.60
N SER A 63 -4.81 5.48 -8.29
CA SER A 63 -5.84 6.51 -8.43
C SER A 63 -6.32 6.64 -9.87
N GLU A 64 -5.41 6.61 -10.84
CA GLU A 64 -5.77 6.63 -12.27
C GLU A 64 -6.59 5.39 -12.66
N MET A 65 -6.19 4.20 -12.19
CA MET A 65 -6.95 2.96 -12.44
C MET A 65 -8.33 3.00 -11.80
N MET A 66 -8.48 3.57 -10.59
CA MET A 66 -9.78 3.78 -9.94
C MET A 66 -10.65 4.73 -10.75
N ASN A 67 -10.08 5.82 -11.25
CA ASN A 67 -10.83 6.79 -12.08
C ASN A 67 -11.32 6.17 -13.40
N LYS A 68 -10.57 5.22 -13.95
CA LYS A 68 -10.96 4.43 -15.11
C LYS A 68 -11.90 3.25 -14.81
N GLY A 69 -12.24 3.00 -13.53
CA GLY A 69 -13.08 1.88 -13.12
C GLY A 69 -12.39 0.50 -13.22
N LEU A 70 -11.05 0.46 -13.30
CA LEU A 70 -10.26 -0.77 -13.36
C LEU A 70 -9.90 -1.30 -11.97
N VAL A 71 -9.99 -0.45 -10.96
CA VAL A 71 -9.77 -0.77 -9.56
C VAL A 71 -10.96 -0.25 -8.75
N ASP A 72 -11.52 -1.10 -7.90
CA ASP A 72 -12.68 -0.79 -7.07
C ASP A 72 -12.27 -0.11 -5.75
N ILE A 73 -11.22 -0.64 -5.12
CA ILE A 73 -10.73 -0.24 -3.79
C ILE A 73 -9.25 0.11 -3.89
N GLY A 74 -8.86 1.26 -3.36
CA GLY A 74 -7.47 1.69 -3.26
C GLY A 74 -6.97 1.64 -1.81
N LEU A 75 -5.77 1.11 -1.58
CA LEU A 75 -5.05 1.22 -0.32
C LEU A 75 -3.84 2.13 -0.54
N PHE A 76 -3.80 3.26 0.16
CA PHE A 76 -2.85 4.34 -0.11
C PHE A 76 -2.07 4.74 1.13
N LEU A 77 -0.79 5.03 0.93
CA LEU A 77 0.02 5.72 1.92
C LEU A 77 -0.25 7.23 1.86
N GLU A 78 -0.51 7.84 2.99
CA GLU A 78 -0.61 9.31 3.10
C GLU A 78 0.80 9.95 2.97
N PRO A 79 0.93 11.15 2.38
CA PRO A 79 -0.14 11.98 1.87
C PRO A 79 -0.66 11.54 0.48
N VAL A 80 -1.97 11.51 0.32
CA VAL A 80 -2.65 11.19 -0.93
C VAL A 80 -3.91 12.04 -1.08
N SER A 81 -4.24 12.44 -2.33
CA SER A 81 -5.53 13.08 -2.58
C SER A 81 -6.65 12.05 -2.48
N THR A 82 -7.65 12.34 -1.68
CA THR A 82 -8.89 11.56 -1.54
C THR A 82 -10.10 12.29 -2.14
N GLU A 83 -9.85 13.25 -3.02
CA GLU A 83 -10.91 13.98 -3.70
C GLU A 83 -11.82 13.03 -4.48
N GLY A 84 -13.14 13.17 -4.30
CA GLY A 84 -14.13 12.27 -4.91
C GLY A 84 -14.19 10.85 -4.34
N MET A 85 -13.49 10.57 -3.24
CA MET A 85 -13.44 9.28 -2.58
C MET A 85 -14.06 9.36 -1.17
N ASP A 86 -14.66 8.25 -0.75
CA ASP A 86 -14.85 7.93 0.67
C ASP A 86 -13.68 7.07 1.11
N TYR A 87 -13.25 7.23 2.37
CA TYR A 87 -12.09 6.51 2.87
C TYR A 87 -12.16 6.25 4.38
N ILE A 88 -11.39 5.28 4.81
CA ILE A 88 -11.12 4.97 6.21
C ILE A 88 -9.63 4.97 6.42
N ARG A 89 -9.15 5.59 7.49
CA ARG A 89 -7.77 5.46 7.93
C ARG A 89 -7.59 4.11 8.61
N MET A 90 -6.63 3.34 8.14
CA MET A 90 -6.30 2.03 8.69
C MET A 90 -5.62 2.18 10.05
N GLN A 91 -5.80 1.18 10.93
CA GLN A 91 -5.08 1.14 12.20
C GLN A 91 -3.62 0.77 11.95
N GLY A 92 -2.72 1.35 12.77
CA GLY A 92 -1.28 1.21 12.62
C GLY A 92 -0.70 2.22 11.65
N CYS A 93 0.60 2.25 11.60
CA CYS A 93 1.38 3.09 10.70
C CYS A 93 2.62 2.34 10.26
N ASP A 94 3.16 2.75 9.12
CA ASP A 94 4.47 2.33 8.65
C ASP A 94 5.53 3.29 9.18
N HIS A 95 6.65 2.75 9.65
CA HIS A 95 7.83 3.56 9.96
C HIS A 95 8.67 3.77 8.71
N TRP A 96 9.24 4.96 8.60
CA TRP A 96 10.28 5.20 7.63
C TRP A 96 11.57 4.56 8.10
N VAL A 97 12.18 3.81 7.20
CA VAL A 97 13.39 3.02 7.47
C VAL A 97 14.41 3.23 6.38
N VAL A 98 15.67 2.97 6.70
CA VAL A 98 16.71 2.75 5.71
C VAL A 98 17.05 1.27 5.68
N SER A 99 17.16 0.73 4.47
CA SER A 99 17.53 -0.67 4.24
C SER A 99 19.00 -0.77 3.82
N MET A 100 19.68 -1.81 4.30
CA MET A 100 21.08 -2.05 4.01
C MET A 100 21.40 -3.52 4.11
N ARG A 101 22.55 -3.92 3.63
CA ARG A 101 23.06 -5.28 3.80
C ARG A 101 23.28 -5.59 5.29
N VAL A 102 23.12 -6.85 5.67
CA VAL A 102 23.32 -7.28 7.07
C VAL A 102 24.76 -7.13 7.55
N ASP A 103 25.73 -7.16 6.63
CA ASP A 103 27.16 -6.99 6.92
C ASP A 103 27.62 -5.50 6.91
N ASP A 104 26.71 -4.56 6.65
CA ASP A 104 26.97 -3.14 6.67
C ASP A 104 27.32 -2.65 8.10
N PRO A 105 28.31 -1.78 8.28
CA PRO A 105 28.62 -1.20 9.58
C PRO A 105 27.42 -0.51 10.26
N LEU A 106 26.54 0.14 9.49
CA LEU A 106 25.35 0.81 10.00
C LEU A 106 24.30 -0.18 10.52
N ALA A 107 24.33 -1.44 10.08
CA ALA A 107 23.42 -2.48 10.56
C ALA A 107 23.55 -2.76 12.07
N LYS A 108 24.67 -2.39 12.67
CA LYS A 108 24.94 -2.50 14.12
C LYS A 108 24.23 -1.40 14.94
N LYS A 109 23.77 -0.33 14.31
CA LYS A 109 23.04 0.74 15.00
C LYS A 109 21.59 0.32 15.25
N GLU A 110 21.00 0.86 16.28
CA GLU A 110 19.56 0.68 16.55
C GLU A 110 18.72 1.57 15.64
N VAL A 111 19.15 2.82 15.47
CA VAL A 111 18.48 3.82 14.62
C VAL A 111 19.50 4.52 13.73
N ILE A 112 19.03 5.07 12.61
CA ILE A 112 19.85 5.81 11.66
C ILE A 112 19.47 7.28 11.69
N THR A 113 20.47 8.13 11.86
CA THR A 113 20.30 9.58 11.90
C THR A 113 20.57 10.21 10.54
N LYS A 114 20.13 11.48 10.37
CA LYS A 114 20.44 12.26 9.16
C LYS A 114 21.94 12.29 8.87
N LYS A 115 22.78 12.46 9.91
CA LYS A 115 24.25 12.53 9.75
C LYS A 115 24.83 11.25 9.17
N ASP A 116 24.24 10.11 9.49
CA ASP A 116 24.69 8.82 8.96
C ASP A 116 24.47 8.70 7.46
N LEU A 117 23.45 9.38 6.93
CA LEU A 117 22.98 9.27 5.55
C LEU A 117 23.62 10.29 4.59
N LEU A 118 24.14 11.44 5.09
CA LEU A 118 24.55 12.57 4.25
C LEU A 118 25.59 12.24 3.18
N LYS A 119 26.44 11.23 3.41
CA LYS A 119 27.53 10.87 2.49
C LYS A 119 27.27 9.57 1.75
N LEU A 120 26.16 8.91 2.02
CA LEU A 120 25.84 7.61 1.44
C LEU A 120 25.13 7.77 0.10
N PRO A 121 25.30 6.81 -0.83
CA PRO A 121 24.48 6.75 -2.05
C PRO A 121 23.07 6.32 -1.68
N LEU A 122 22.13 7.26 -1.67
CA LEU A 122 20.75 6.99 -1.28
C LEU A 122 19.91 6.55 -2.47
N ILE A 123 18.93 5.69 -2.21
CA ILE A 123 17.84 5.32 -3.13
C ILE A 123 16.57 5.89 -2.55
N LEU A 124 15.97 6.88 -3.21
CA LEU A 124 14.78 7.57 -2.72
C LEU A 124 13.51 7.13 -3.47
N PRO A 125 12.34 7.24 -2.84
CA PRO A 125 11.08 7.13 -3.54
C PRO A 125 10.98 8.17 -4.66
N GLU A 126 10.43 7.77 -5.82
CA GLU A 126 10.28 8.66 -6.98
C GLU A 126 9.16 9.70 -6.78
N ARG A 127 8.13 9.36 -6.01
CA ARG A 127 6.93 10.16 -5.86
C ARG A 127 7.20 11.50 -5.17
N THR A 128 6.84 12.61 -5.83
CA THR A 128 7.14 13.99 -5.41
C THR A 128 6.64 14.31 -4.00
N ASN A 129 5.42 13.94 -3.65
CA ASN A 129 4.87 14.22 -2.31
C ASN A 129 5.69 13.51 -1.21
N ILE A 130 6.13 12.30 -1.48
CA ILE A 130 6.98 11.52 -0.57
C ILE A 130 8.37 12.12 -0.48
N GLN A 131 8.94 12.57 -1.60
CA GLN A 131 10.21 13.32 -1.57
C GLN A 131 10.10 14.62 -0.76
N SER A 132 8.95 15.28 -0.78
CA SER A 132 8.69 16.48 0.03
C SER A 132 8.71 16.18 1.53
N GLU A 133 8.17 15.03 1.97
CA GLU A 133 8.27 14.60 3.36
C GLU A 133 9.73 14.34 3.78
N LEU A 134 10.49 13.63 2.94
CA LEU A 134 11.91 13.41 3.18
C LEU A 134 12.71 14.72 3.15
N ALA A 135 12.38 15.64 2.23
CA ALA A 135 12.99 16.97 2.18
C ALA A 135 12.74 17.74 3.48
N ASN A 136 11.51 17.69 4.03
CA ASN A 136 11.22 18.28 5.32
C ASN A 136 12.02 17.63 6.45
N TRP A 137 12.15 16.31 6.42
CA TRP A 137 12.92 15.59 7.44
C TRP A 137 14.41 15.92 7.37
N PHE A 138 15.04 15.91 6.20
CA PHE A 138 16.44 16.28 6.03
C PHE A 138 16.68 17.78 6.26
N GLY A 139 15.68 18.63 5.96
CA GLY A 139 15.78 20.07 6.02
C GLY A 139 16.78 20.61 5.00
N LYS A 140 17.61 21.56 5.42
CA LYS A 140 18.64 22.20 4.56
C LYS A 140 19.65 21.23 3.94
N ASP A 141 19.80 20.05 4.49
CA ASP A 141 20.74 19.06 4.01
C ASP A 141 20.21 18.24 2.83
N PHE A 142 18.90 18.31 2.51
CA PHE A 142 18.29 17.54 1.41
C PHE A 142 18.94 17.80 0.07
N SER A 143 19.27 19.06 -0.24
CA SER A 143 19.92 19.45 -1.52
C SER A 143 21.37 18.94 -1.65
N ARG A 144 21.96 18.43 -0.57
CA ARG A 144 23.33 17.92 -0.52
C ARG A 144 23.42 16.41 -0.52
N LEU A 145 22.29 15.73 -0.55
CA LEU A 145 22.23 14.27 -0.55
C LEU A 145 22.82 13.71 -1.85
N ASN A 146 23.53 12.60 -1.72
CA ASN A 146 23.97 11.81 -2.86
C ASN A 146 22.83 10.83 -3.23
N ILE A 147 21.95 11.25 -4.14
CA ILE A 147 20.86 10.41 -4.65
C ILE A 147 21.40 9.59 -5.81
N ALA A 148 21.69 8.31 -5.57
CA ALA A 148 22.20 7.40 -6.58
C ALA A 148 21.10 6.87 -7.50
N PHE A 149 19.92 6.59 -6.94
CA PHE A 149 18.75 6.06 -7.67
C PHE A 149 17.45 6.63 -7.11
N THR A 150 16.42 6.61 -7.92
CA THR A 150 15.04 6.70 -7.48
C THR A 150 14.30 5.41 -7.82
N SER A 151 13.30 5.03 -7.02
CA SER A 151 12.47 3.85 -7.27
C SER A 151 11.01 4.14 -6.91
N ASN A 152 10.10 3.67 -7.74
CA ASN A 152 8.66 3.82 -7.50
C ASN A 152 8.13 2.86 -6.43
N LEU A 153 8.74 1.69 -6.27
CA LEU A 153 8.40 0.66 -5.28
C LEU A 153 9.65 0.13 -4.58
N GLY A 154 9.49 -0.40 -3.36
CA GLY A 154 10.60 -0.82 -2.51
C GLY A 154 11.34 -2.06 -2.99
N THR A 155 10.64 -3.00 -3.64
CA THR A 155 11.20 -4.30 -4.02
C THR A 155 12.48 -4.19 -4.86
N ASN A 156 12.47 -3.41 -5.96
CA ASN A 156 13.66 -3.24 -6.78
C ASN A 156 14.77 -2.45 -6.07
N ALA A 157 14.40 -1.47 -5.24
CA ALA A 157 15.36 -0.74 -4.41
C ALA A 157 16.12 -1.69 -3.46
N GLY A 158 15.45 -2.70 -2.91
CA GLY A 158 16.08 -3.74 -2.09
C GLY A 158 17.09 -4.57 -2.87
N VAL A 159 16.82 -4.91 -4.13
CA VAL A 159 17.80 -5.61 -4.99
C VAL A 159 19.05 -4.76 -5.18
N MET A 160 18.88 -3.44 -5.39
CA MET A 160 20.03 -2.53 -5.51
C MET A 160 20.84 -2.47 -4.21
N ALA A 161 20.16 -2.47 -3.04
CA ALA A 161 20.83 -2.47 -1.74
C ALA A 161 21.68 -3.73 -1.53
N ILE A 162 21.15 -4.91 -1.83
CA ILE A 162 21.88 -6.18 -1.70
C ILE A 162 23.17 -6.18 -2.54
N ASN A 163 23.10 -5.55 -3.73
CA ASN A 163 24.25 -5.44 -4.64
C ASN A 163 25.18 -4.26 -4.29
N GLY A 164 24.95 -3.58 -3.17
CA GLY A 164 25.84 -2.49 -2.69
C GLY A 164 25.72 -1.19 -3.48
N LEU A 165 24.64 -0.99 -4.22
CA LEU A 165 24.45 0.17 -5.09
C LEU A 165 23.89 1.40 -4.36
N GLY A 166 23.37 1.22 -3.14
CA GLY A 166 22.87 2.32 -2.34
C GLY A 166 22.00 1.87 -1.16
N TYR A 167 21.51 2.87 -0.44
CA TYR A 167 20.71 2.72 0.78
C TYR A 167 19.29 3.19 0.52
N PRO A 168 18.33 2.28 0.32
CA PRO A 168 16.92 2.64 0.15
C PRO A 168 16.35 3.27 1.41
N ILE A 169 15.73 4.43 1.26
CA ILE A 169 14.86 5.03 2.25
C ILE A 169 13.43 4.73 1.81
N SER A 170 12.72 3.94 2.59
CA SER A 170 11.36 3.48 2.29
C SER A 170 10.55 3.30 3.56
N ILE A 171 9.32 2.88 3.43
CA ILE A 171 8.51 2.44 4.56
C ILE A 171 8.82 0.98 4.92
N GLU A 172 8.61 0.61 6.18
CA GLU A 172 8.93 -0.71 6.72
C GLU A 172 8.24 -1.84 5.94
N GLY A 173 6.97 -1.65 5.57
CA GLY A 173 6.18 -2.65 4.86
C GLY A 173 6.77 -3.06 3.52
N ALA A 174 7.49 -2.15 2.83
CA ALA A 174 8.02 -2.39 1.50
C ALA A 174 9.04 -3.55 1.41
N MET A 175 9.68 -3.88 2.53
CA MET A 175 10.68 -4.95 2.57
C MET A 175 10.48 -5.92 3.75
N ARG A 176 9.32 -5.91 4.38
CA ARG A 176 9.03 -6.69 5.59
C ARG A 176 9.23 -8.20 5.41
N TYR A 177 8.95 -8.72 4.24
CA TYR A 177 9.04 -10.16 3.91
C TYR A 177 10.29 -10.54 3.14
N TRP A 178 11.27 -9.62 3.03
CA TRP A 178 12.53 -9.91 2.40
C TRP A 178 13.41 -10.82 3.28
N ARG A 179 14.37 -11.43 2.63
CA ARG A 179 15.39 -12.27 3.26
C ARG A 179 16.19 -11.46 4.29
N ARG A 180 15.86 -11.67 5.56
CA ARG A 180 16.52 -11.00 6.71
C ARG A 180 17.99 -11.39 6.88
N ASP A 181 18.44 -12.44 6.22
CA ASP A 181 19.83 -12.82 6.12
C ASP A 181 20.64 -12.02 5.09
N LEU A 182 19.98 -11.23 4.25
CA LEU A 182 20.61 -10.38 3.25
C LEU A 182 20.43 -8.89 3.54
N VAL A 183 19.24 -8.48 4.01
CA VAL A 183 18.87 -7.10 4.23
C VAL A 183 18.33 -6.89 5.63
N VAL A 184 18.75 -5.81 6.26
CA VAL A 184 18.23 -5.31 7.52
C VAL A 184 17.65 -3.91 7.31
N GLN A 185 16.57 -3.64 8.02
CA GLN A 185 15.92 -2.32 8.07
C GLN A 185 16.22 -1.66 9.42
N LYS A 186 16.50 -0.36 9.41
CA LYS A 186 16.71 0.45 10.59
C LYS A 186 15.85 1.70 10.54
N THR A 187 15.18 1.99 11.63
CA THR A 187 14.30 3.16 11.75
C THR A 187 15.10 4.46 11.67
N LEU A 188 14.53 5.45 11.03
CA LEU A 188 15.10 6.80 10.98
C LEU A 188 14.95 7.51 12.33
N SER A 189 15.91 8.34 12.70
CA SER A 189 15.86 9.19 13.89
C SER A 189 16.19 10.66 13.53
N PRO A 190 15.29 11.65 13.84
CA PRO A 190 13.97 11.47 14.45
C PRO A 190 13.05 10.61 13.60
N GLU A 191 12.13 9.92 14.27
CA GLU A 191 11.21 9.01 13.63
C GLU A 191 10.24 9.72 12.69
N ILE A 192 9.94 9.09 11.57
CA ILE A 192 8.84 9.48 10.67
C ILE A 192 7.92 8.29 10.53
N MET A 193 6.62 8.54 10.61
CA MET A 193 5.58 7.55 10.43
C MET A 193 4.67 7.96 9.28
N ALA A 194 4.13 6.96 8.59
CA ALA A 194 3.18 7.16 7.52
C ALA A 194 1.90 6.35 7.78
N SER A 195 0.77 7.03 7.73
CA SER A 195 -0.55 6.40 7.86
C SER A 195 -1.03 5.86 6.54
N THR A 196 -1.92 4.89 6.58
CA THR A 196 -2.54 4.30 5.39
C THR A 196 -4.03 4.51 5.41
N VAL A 197 -4.61 4.82 4.25
CA VAL A 197 -6.06 4.89 4.03
C VAL A 197 -6.50 3.83 3.03
N ILE A 198 -7.67 3.24 3.27
CA ILE A 198 -8.40 2.43 2.30
C ILE A 198 -9.55 3.28 1.76
N ALA A 199 -9.68 3.39 0.44
CA ALA A 199 -10.58 4.32 -0.20
C ALA A 199 -11.31 3.70 -1.40
N TRP A 200 -12.48 4.26 -1.72
CA TRP A 200 -13.28 3.90 -2.89
C TRP A 200 -13.98 5.15 -3.44
N ARG A 201 -14.34 5.13 -4.71
CA ARG A 201 -14.98 6.30 -5.34
C ARG A 201 -16.36 6.56 -4.78
N ARG A 202 -16.67 7.82 -4.53
CA ARG A 202 -17.99 8.27 -4.09
C ARG A 202 -18.98 8.30 -5.26
N ASN A 203 -20.24 8.07 -4.96
CA ASN A 203 -21.35 8.29 -5.90
C ASN A 203 -21.28 7.50 -7.22
N ILE A 204 -20.68 6.31 -7.20
CA ILE A 204 -20.73 5.40 -8.33
C ILE A 204 -21.44 4.10 -7.93
N PRO A 205 -22.14 3.44 -8.86
CA PRO A 205 -22.70 2.13 -8.61
C PRO A 205 -21.57 1.09 -8.51
N TYR A 206 -21.64 0.27 -7.49
CA TYR A 206 -20.76 -0.88 -7.31
C TYR A 206 -21.54 -2.18 -7.49
N SER A 207 -20.85 -3.26 -7.86
CA SER A 207 -21.42 -4.60 -7.83
C SER A 207 -21.81 -4.99 -6.40
N PRO A 208 -22.73 -5.94 -6.20
CA PRO A 208 -23.08 -6.43 -4.86
C PRO A 208 -21.86 -6.91 -4.07
N ALA A 209 -20.89 -7.57 -4.73
CA ALA A 209 -19.65 -8.01 -4.11
C ALA A 209 -18.83 -6.84 -3.56
N VAL A 210 -18.62 -5.79 -4.36
CA VAL A 210 -17.86 -4.62 -3.93
C VAL A 210 -18.60 -3.85 -2.83
N SER A 211 -19.92 -3.62 -2.98
CA SER A 211 -20.71 -2.91 -1.98
C SER A 211 -20.66 -3.59 -0.60
N LYS A 212 -20.85 -4.91 -0.56
CA LYS A 212 -20.75 -5.67 0.69
C LYS A 212 -19.31 -5.73 1.25
N PHE A 213 -18.30 -5.67 0.39
CA PHE A 213 -16.92 -5.60 0.84
C PHE A 213 -16.62 -4.23 1.49
N ILE A 214 -17.17 -3.14 0.94
CA ILE A 214 -17.10 -1.81 1.56
C ILE A 214 -17.78 -1.81 2.95
N GLU A 215 -18.94 -2.48 3.09
CA GLU A 215 -19.59 -2.67 4.40
C GLU A 215 -18.67 -3.42 5.38
N GLU A 216 -17.98 -4.49 4.95
CA GLU A 216 -17.03 -5.24 5.76
C GLU A 216 -15.81 -4.40 6.17
N ILE A 217 -15.28 -3.56 5.27
CA ILE A 217 -14.22 -2.60 5.56
C ILE A 217 -14.69 -1.59 6.62
N ASN A 218 -15.91 -1.06 6.48
CA ASN A 218 -16.48 -0.12 7.46
C ASN A 218 -16.66 -0.75 8.84
N ALA A 219 -17.09 -2.01 8.89
CA ALA A 219 -17.25 -2.75 10.15
C ALA A 219 -15.90 -3.06 10.84
N TYR A 220 -14.81 -3.17 10.08
CA TYR A 220 -13.48 -3.40 10.63
C TYR A 220 -12.94 -2.21 11.43
N LYS A 221 -13.48 -1.00 11.20
CA LYS A 221 -13.11 0.23 11.92
C LYS A 221 -13.64 0.25 13.36
N ALA A 222 -14.67 -0.51 13.66
CA ALA A 222 -15.29 -0.60 14.98
C ALA A 222 -14.54 -1.58 15.88
#